data_4f85f92b73917093e54be96d931ba6c2
#
_entry.id   4f85f92b73917093e54be96d931ba6c2
#
_cell.length_a   1.000
_cell.length_b   1.000
_cell.length_c   1.000
_cell.angle_alpha   90.00
_cell.angle_beta   90.00
_cell.angle_gamma   90.00
#
_symmetry.space_group_name_H-M   'P 1'
#
loop_
_entity.id
_entity.type
_entity.pdbx_description
1 polymer ?
#
loop_
_entity_poly.entity_id
_entity_poly.type
_entity_poly.pdbx_seq_one_letter_code
_entity_poly.pdbx_strand_id
1 'polypeptide(L)'
;KPTQQIKMPLYPENYPCVACNACTKACTQGLNVMQYIAYAQRGEYEKCAEESFDCVMCGVCSSRCPAGISHPQVAMLARRLNGKYLAPHCEHLDQRVEEIHEGVFEALIEDLMGKPLGEIQELYNHRDIEA
;
A
#
# COMPACT_ATOMS: atom_id res chain seq x y z
N LYS A 1 6.84 -17.72 5.93
CA LYS A 1 6.86 -16.89 4.70
C LYS A 1 5.56 -17.12 3.94
N PRO A 2 4.94 -16.07 3.36
CA PRO A 2 3.78 -16.25 2.50
C PRO A 2 4.16 -17.11 1.29
N THR A 3 3.29 -18.01 0.92
CA THR A 3 3.52 -18.94 -0.19
C THR A 3 2.46 -18.71 -1.27
N GLN A 4 2.72 -19.24 -2.46
CA GLN A 4 1.77 -19.25 -3.57
C GLN A 4 0.42 -19.84 -3.16
N GLN A 5 0.43 -20.84 -2.26
CA GLN A 5 -0.75 -21.51 -1.73
C GLN A 5 -1.74 -20.56 -1.01
N ILE A 6 -1.27 -19.46 -0.42
CA ILE A 6 -2.15 -18.49 0.24
C ILE A 6 -3.01 -17.75 -0.81
N LYS A 7 -2.46 -17.49 -1.99
CA LYS A 7 -3.15 -16.74 -3.05
C LYS A 7 -4.10 -17.61 -3.88
N MET A 8 -3.75 -18.87 -4.12
CA MET A 8 -4.53 -19.76 -5.00
C MET A 8 -6.02 -19.86 -4.63
N PRO A 9 -6.40 -20.00 -3.34
CA PRO A 9 -7.81 -20.07 -2.96
C PRO A 9 -8.56 -18.74 -3.12
N LEU A 10 -7.85 -17.60 -3.03
CA LEU A 10 -8.45 -16.27 -3.06
C LEU A 10 -8.60 -15.72 -4.50
N TYR A 11 -7.60 -15.96 -5.34
CA TYR A 11 -7.54 -15.42 -6.70
C TYR A 11 -7.07 -16.46 -7.71
N PRO A 12 -7.82 -17.55 -7.92
CA PRO A 12 -7.45 -18.60 -8.88
C PRO A 12 -7.39 -18.08 -10.31
N GLU A 13 -8.19 -17.07 -10.65
CA GLU A 13 -8.23 -16.42 -11.96
C GLU A 13 -6.91 -15.73 -12.35
N ASN A 14 -5.96 -15.57 -11.41
CA ASN A 14 -4.67 -14.97 -11.72
C ASN A 14 -3.77 -15.86 -12.60
N TYR A 15 -4.01 -17.17 -12.61
CA TYR A 15 -3.16 -18.12 -13.33
C TYR A 15 -3.43 -18.23 -14.84
N PRO A 16 -4.66 -18.12 -15.36
CA PRO A 16 -4.93 -18.21 -16.79
C PRO A 16 -4.56 -16.92 -17.56
N CYS A 17 -3.59 -16.14 -17.09
CA CYS A 17 -3.12 -14.97 -17.81
C CYS A 17 -2.56 -15.34 -19.18
N VAL A 18 -3.11 -14.73 -20.24
CA VAL A 18 -2.69 -14.96 -21.63
C VAL A 18 -1.57 -14.00 -22.11
N ALA A 19 -0.98 -13.25 -21.20
CA ALA A 19 0.12 -12.31 -21.44
C ALA A 19 -0.13 -11.27 -22.56
N CYS A 20 -1.39 -10.86 -22.76
CA CYS A 20 -1.78 -9.92 -23.82
C CYS A 20 -1.37 -8.46 -23.55
N ASN A 21 -0.92 -8.14 -22.34
CA ASN A 21 -0.47 -6.82 -21.88
C ASN A 21 -1.53 -5.69 -21.94
N ALA A 22 -2.81 -6.02 -22.14
CA ALA A 22 -3.90 -5.03 -22.17
C ALA A 22 -4.01 -4.27 -20.84
N CYS A 23 -3.74 -4.93 -19.72
CA CYS A 23 -3.78 -4.35 -18.38
C CYS A 23 -2.72 -3.25 -18.18
N THR A 24 -1.48 -3.46 -18.61
CA THR A 24 -0.40 -2.46 -18.54
C THR A 24 -0.71 -1.26 -19.43
N LYS A 25 -1.17 -1.52 -20.67
CA LYS A 25 -1.52 -0.44 -21.61
C LYS A 25 -2.69 0.42 -21.12
N ALA A 26 -3.58 -0.15 -20.30
CA ALA A 26 -4.75 0.55 -19.78
C ALA A 26 -4.50 1.22 -18.41
N CYS A 27 -3.34 1.03 -17.80
CA CYS A 27 -3.05 1.56 -16.47
C CYS A 27 -2.96 3.08 -16.47
N THR A 28 -3.81 3.75 -15.66
CA THR A 28 -3.84 5.21 -15.51
C THR A 28 -2.62 5.76 -14.78
N GLN A 29 -1.92 4.92 -14.00
CA GLN A 29 -0.72 5.27 -13.25
C GLN A 29 0.59 4.86 -13.97
N GLY A 30 0.48 4.31 -15.20
CA GLY A 30 1.66 3.89 -15.95
C GLY A 30 2.39 2.67 -15.38
N LEU A 31 1.74 1.89 -14.52
CA LEU A 31 2.35 0.72 -13.89
C LEU A 31 2.46 -0.46 -14.86
N ASN A 32 3.51 -1.26 -14.70
CA ASN A 32 3.66 -2.51 -15.45
C ASN A 32 2.80 -3.63 -14.80
N VAL A 33 1.50 -3.55 -15.06
CA VAL A 33 0.49 -4.43 -14.41
C VAL A 33 0.74 -5.90 -14.73
N MET A 34 1.07 -6.24 -15.97
CA MET A 34 1.36 -7.62 -16.36
C MET A 34 2.58 -8.15 -15.60
N GLN A 35 3.59 -7.31 -15.36
CA GLN A 35 4.80 -7.71 -14.64
C GLN A 35 4.50 -8.03 -13.17
N TYR A 36 3.75 -7.18 -12.47
CA TYR A 36 3.44 -7.49 -11.07
C TYR A 36 2.51 -8.70 -10.91
N ILE A 37 1.64 -8.97 -11.89
CA ILE A 37 0.85 -10.21 -11.91
C ILE A 37 1.76 -11.43 -12.11
N ALA A 38 2.77 -11.35 -13.00
CA ALA A 38 3.75 -12.41 -13.18
C ALA A 38 4.55 -12.67 -11.88
N TYR A 39 4.95 -11.64 -11.15
CA TYR A 39 5.56 -11.79 -9.84
C TYR A 39 4.62 -12.48 -8.83
N ALA A 40 3.37 -12.06 -8.79
CA ALA A 40 2.36 -12.69 -7.92
C ALA A 40 2.13 -14.16 -8.26
N GLN A 41 2.13 -14.53 -9.55
CA GLN A 41 2.01 -15.93 -9.99
C GLN A 41 3.16 -16.80 -9.47
N ARG A 42 4.38 -16.26 -9.43
CA ARG A 42 5.57 -16.94 -8.93
C ARG A 42 5.72 -16.91 -7.41
N GLY A 43 4.84 -16.19 -6.71
CA GLY A 43 4.94 -16.01 -5.25
C GLY A 43 6.00 -14.99 -4.81
N GLU A 44 6.49 -14.16 -5.72
CA GLU A 44 7.45 -13.08 -5.47
C GLU A 44 6.69 -11.83 -4.96
N TYR A 45 6.11 -11.93 -3.75
CA TYR A 45 5.20 -10.91 -3.21
C TYR A 45 5.88 -9.57 -2.94
N GLU A 46 7.14 -9.56 -2.57
CA GLU A 46 7.94 -8.35 -2.37
C GLU A 46 7.99 -7.53 -3.67
N LYS A 47 8.46 -8.15 -4.75
CA LYS A 47 8.52 -7.49 -6.06
C LYS A 47 7.15 -7.08 -6.60
N CYS A 48 6.13 -7.92 -6.34
CA CYS A 48 4.75 -7.57 -6.71
C CYS A 48 4.27 -6.35 -5.93
N ALA A 49 4.59 -6.25 -4.64
CA ALA A 49 4.24 -5.12 -3.79
C ALA A 49 4.93 -3.83 -4.24
N GLU A 50 6.23 -3.88 -4.56
CA GLU A 50 7.01 -2.75 -5.06
C GLU A 50 6.45 -2.23 -6.39
N GLU A 51 6.32 -3.09 -7.41
CA GLU A 51 5.82 -2.72 -8.74
C GLU A 51 4.38 -2.22 -8.74
N SER A 52 3.57 -2.63 -7.76
CA SER A 52 2.17 -2.22 -7.65
C SER A 52 1.92 -1.13 -6.61
N PHE A 53 2.96 -0.58 -5.98
CA PHE A 53 2.80 0.32 -4.83
C PHE A 53 1.92 1.54 -5.15
N ASP A 54 2.13 2.17 -6.29
CA ASP A 54 1.38 3.36 -6.73
C ASP A 54 -0.01 3.06 -7.34
N CYS A 55 -0.49 1.81 -7.20
CA CYS A 55 -1.80 1.44 -7.71
C CYS A 55 -2.92 2.10 -6.91
N VAL A 56 -3.72 2.94 -7.58
CA VAL A 56 -4.87 3.64 -7.00
C VAL A 56 -6.18 2.83 -7.04
N MET A 57 -6.13 1.55 -7.34
CA MET A 57 -7.28 0.64 -7.33
C MET A 57 -8.42 1.02 -8.30
N CYS A 58 -8.16 1.74 -9.39
CA CYS A 58 -9.18 2.22 -10.32
C CYS A 58 -9.93 1.11 -11.10
N GLY A 59 -9.39 -0.12 -11.17
CA GLY A 59 -10.04 -1.27 -11.79
C GLY A 59 -9.99 -1.35 -13.32
N VAL A 60 -9.45 -0.36 -14.03
CA VAL A 60 -9.42 -0.33 -15.51
C VAL A 60 -8.68 -1.53 -16.09
N CYS A 61 -7.57 -1.96 -15.46
CA CYS A 61 -6.83 -3.14 -15.87
C CYS A 61 -7.68 -4.43 -15.81
N SER A 62 -8.49 -4.58 -14.76
CA SER A 62 -9.40 -5.74 -14.61
C SER A 62 -10.50 -5.74 -15.67
N SER A 63 -11.10 -4.58 -15.94
CA SER A 63 -12.17 -4.45 -16.97
C SER A 63 -11.66 -4.73 -18.38
N ARG A 64 -10.36 -4.57 -18.65
CA ARG A 64 -9.73 -4.83 -19.93
C ARG A 64 -9.14 -6.23 -20.07
N CYS A 65 -9.20 -7.03 -19.00
CA CYS A 65 -8.58 -8.36 -18.98
C CYS A 65 -9.48 -9.42 -19.59
N PRO A 66 -9.08 -10.08 -20.69
CA PRO A 66 -9.87 -11.17 -21.28
C PRO A 66 -9.93 -12.42 -20.40
N ALA A 67 -8.98 -12.58 -19.46
CA ALA A 67 -8.93 -13.68 -18.50
C ALA A 67 -9.66 -13.40 -17.18
N GLY A 68 -10.27 -12.21 -17.02
CA GLY A 68 -11.03 -11.85 -15.83
C GLY A 68 -10.21 -11.70 -14.56
N ILE A 69 -8.93 -11.32 -14.66
CA ILE A 69 -8.03 -11.20 -13.51
C ILE A 69 -8.38 -9.96 -12.68
N SER A 70 -8.41 -10.14 -11.35
CA SER A 70 -8.63 -9.07 -10.36
C SER A 70 -7.30 -8.40 -9.96
N HIS A 71 -6.64 -7.72 -10.92
CA HIS A 71 -5.29 -7.17 -10.74
C HIS A 71 -5.13 -6.28 -9.50
N PRO A 72 -6.01 -5.29 -9.21
CA PRO A 72 -5.83 -4.44 -8.05
C PRO A 72 -5.93 -5.20 -6.73
N GLN A 73 -6.80 -6.20 -6.64
CA GLN A 73 -6.98 -7.03 -5.45
C GLN A 73 -5.76 -7.92 -5.21
N VAL A 74 -5.19 -8.49 -6.27
CA VAL A 74 -3.93 -9.26 -6.20
C VAL A 74 -2.79 -8.37 -5.71
N ALA A 75 -2.67 -7.15 -6.24
CA ALA A 75 -1.69 -6.17 -5.81
C ALA A 75 -1.87 -5.80 -4.33
N MET A 76 -3.10 -5.55 -3.89
CA MET A 76 -3.41 -5.25 -2.48
C MET A 76 -3.04 -6.41 -1.56
N LEU A 77 -3.36 -7.65 -1.93
CA LEU A 77 -2.98 -8.83 -1.18
C LEU A 77 -1.45 -8.95 -1.05
N ALA A 78 -0.72 -8.75 -2.16
CA ALA A 78 0.74 -8.81 -2.17
C ALA A 78 1.35 -7.75 -1.24
N ARG A 79 0.87 -6.50 -1.29
CA ARG A 79 1.32 -5.42 -0.40
C ARG A 79 1.07 -5.74 1.08
N ARG A 80 -0.10 -6.29 1.42
CA ARG A 80 -0.43 -6.72 2.78
C ARG A 80 0.45 -7.87 3.27
N LEU A 81 0.70 -8.86 2.41
CA LEU A 81 1.56 -10.00 2.76
C LEU A 81 3.02 -9.56 2.90
N ASN A 82 3.48 -8.66 2.03
CA ASN A 82 4.81 -8.08 2.11
C ASN A 82 4.98 -7.32 3.44
N GLY A 83 4.09 -6.39 3.75
CA GLY A 83 4.15 -5.60 4.98
C GLY A 83 4.07 -6.42 6.26
N LYS A 84 3.28 -7.51 6.25
CA LYS A 84 3.12 -8.35 7.44
C LYS A 84 4.27 -9.34 7.66
N TYR A 85 4.88 -9.88 6.59
CA TYR A 85 5.75 -11.06 6.72
C TYR A 85 7.15 -10.89 6.12
N LEU A 86 7.37 -9.91 5.25
CA LEU A 86 8.61 -9.78 4.48
C LEU A 86 9.33 -8.46 4.74
N ALA A 87 8.60 -7.34 4.79
CA ALA A 87 9.20 -6.04 5.04
C ALA A 87 9.78 -5.95 6.47
N PRO A 88 10.89 -5.25 6.64
CA PRO A 88 11.45 -5.00 7.97
C PRO A 88 10.48 -4.17 8.82
N HIS A 89 10.47 -4.43 10.12
CA HIS A 89 9.69 -3.64 11.08
C HIS A 89 10.27 -2.23 11.20
N CYS A 90 9.41 -1.22 11.32
CA CYS A 90 9.82 0.17 11.52
C CYS A 90 9.89 0.47 13.02
N GLU A 91 11.06 0.30 13.63
CA GLU A 91 11.28 0.49 15.08
C GLU A 91 10.80 1.86 15.58
N HIS A 92 11.03 2.92 14.80
CA HIS A 92 10.58 4.27 15.17
C HIS A 92 9.06 4.44 15.21
N LEU A 93 8.30 3.62 14.44
CA LEU A 93 6.83 3.61 14.51
C LEU A 93 6.36 2.87 15.77
N ASP A 94 6.99 1.75 16.11
CA ASP A 94 6.68 1.01 17.33
C ASP A 94 6.93 1.89 18.57
N GLN A 95 8.08 2.59 18.61
CA GLN A 95 8.37 3.55 19.67
C GLN A 95 7.31 4.65 19.74
N ARG A 96 6.90 5.22 18.61
CA ARG A 96 5.85 6.25 18.58
C ARG A 96 4.52 5.74 19.10
N VAL A 97 4.15 4.49 18.79
CA VAL A 97 2.93 3.85 19.30
C VAL A 97 3.00 3.68 20.83
N GLU A 98 4.15 3.28 21.36
CA GLU A 98 4.36 3.19 22.80
C GLU A 98 4.23 4.56 23.48
N GLU A 99 4.86 5.60 22.96
CA GLU A 99 4.75 6.98 23.44
C GLU A 99 3.30 7.49 23.48
N ILE A 100 2.50 7.12 22.46
CA ILE A 100 1.06 7.46 22.42
C ILE A 100 0.29 6.71 23.52
N HIS A 101 0.56 5.42 23.70
CA HIS A 101 -0.09 4.61 24.74
C HIS A 101 0.28 5.07 26.15
N GLU A 102 1.49 5.58 26.36
CA GLU A 102 1.97 6.14 27.61
C GLU A 102 1.47 7.57 27.89
N GLY A 103 0.76 8.18 26.91
CA GLY A 103 0.20 9.52 27.05
C GLY A 103 1.21 10.66 26.98
N VAL A 104 2.40 10.42 26.40
CA VAL A 104 3.49 11.43 26.31
C VAL A 104 3.04 12.73 25.66
N PHE A 105 2.07 12.66 24.74
CA PHE A 105 1.58 13.81 23.98
C PHE A 105 0.32 14.45 24.56
N GLU A 106 -0.32 13.87 25.58
CA GLU A 106 -1.61 14.36 26.12
C GLU A 106 -1.54 15.82 26.58
N ALA A 107 -0.53 16.16 27.38
CA ALA A 107 -0.36 17.54 27.86
C ALA A 107 -0.13 18.56 26.74
N LEU A 108 0.60 18.16 25.68
CA LEU A 108 0.84 19.01 24.51
C LEU A 108 -0.44 19.21 23.69
N ILE A 109 -1.24 18.16 23.56
CA ILE A 109 -2.54 18.21 22.84
C ILE A 109 -3.52 19.08 23.62
N GLU A 110 -3.62 18.95 24.95
CA GLU A 110 -4.48 19.77 25.79
C GLU A 110 -4.09 21.26 25.74
N ASP A 111 -2.78 21.57 25.81
CA ASP A 111 -2.28 22.93 25.66
C ASP A 111 -2.66 23.51 24.28
N LEU A 112 -2.45 22.73 23.21
CA LEU A 112 -2.78 23.16 21.85
C LEU A 112 -4.29 23.39 21.66
N MET A 113 -5.11 22.50 22.21
CA MET A 113 -6.57 22.62 22.16
C MET A 113 -7.12 23.79 22.95
N GLY A 114 -6.39 24.26 23.97
CA GLY A 114 -6.74 25.44 24.78
C GLY A 114 -6.38 26.78 24.15
N LYS A 115 -5.54 26.81 23.10
CA LYS A 115 -5.06 28.04 22.47
C LYS A 115 -6.13 28.71 21.58
N PRO A 116 -6.15 30.06 21.53
CA PRO A 116 -7.00 30.76 20.58
C PRO A 116 -6.54 30.55 19.13
N LEU A 117 -7.47 30.59 18.19
CA LEU A 117 -7.22 30.32 16.78
C LEU A 117 -6.06 31.12 16.18
N GLY A 118 -5.91 32.39 16.54
CA GLY A 118 -4.82 33.25 16.03
C GLY A 118 -3.43 32.73 16.42
N GLU A 119 -3.28 32.28 17.66
CA GLU A 119 -2.02 31.69 18.13
C GLU A 119 -1.71 30.36 17.43
N ILE A 120 -2.72 29.51 17.21
CA ILE A 120 -2.56 28.26 16.46
C ILE A 120 -2.15 28.55 15.02
N GLN A 121 -2.71 29.58 14.39
CA GLN A 121 -2.32 30.00 13.03
C GLN A 121 -0.88 30.47 12.96
N GLU A 122 -0.41 31.21 13.95
CA GLU A 122 0.98 31.65 14.02
C GLU A 122 1.94 30.47 14.21
N LEU A 123 1.62 29.56 15.11
CA LEU A 123 2.40 28.32 15.30
C LEU A 123 2.47 27.48 14.02
N TYR A 124 1.34 27.35 13.31
CA TYR A 124 1.27 26.64 12.04
C TYR A 124 2.14 27.28 10.96
N ASN A 125 2.15 28.61 10.86
CA ASN A 125 2.90 29.34 9.87
C ASN A 125 4.42 29.29 10.10
N HIS A 126 4.85 29.11 11.36
CA HIS A 126 6.25 29.04 11.75
C HIS A 126 6.74 27.60 12.02
N ARG A 127 5.91 26.58 11.69
CA ARG A 127 6.34 25.19 11.87
C ARG A 127 7.51 24.85 10.95
N ASP A 128 8.37 23.95 11.41
CA ASP A 128 9.39 23.34 10.56
C ASP A 128 8.70 22.51 9.47
N ILE A 129 9.00 22.83 8.23
CA ILE A 129 8.50 22.08 7.06
C ILE A 129 9.65 21.21 6.60
N GLU A 130 9.49 19.91 6.68
CA GLU A 130 10.43 18.98 6.08
C GLU A 130 10.53 19.23 4.57
N ALA A 131 11.76 19.42 4.10
CA ALA A 131 12.04 19.73 2.69
C ALA A 131 12.05 18.47 1.82
#